data_84dcb4cef331058a7199950cfc9774bf
#
_entry.id   84dcb4cef331058a7199950cfc9774bf
#
_cell.length_a   1.000
_cell.length_b   1.000
_cell.length_c   1.000
_cell.angle_alpha   90.00
_cell.angle_beta   90.00
_cell.angle_gamma   90.00
#
_symmetry.space_group_name_H-M   'P 1'
#
loop_
_entity.id
_entity.type
_entity.pdbx_description
1 polymer ?
#
loop_
_entity_poly.entity_id
_entity_poly.type
_entity_poly.pdbx_seq_one_letter_code
_entity_poly.pdbx_strand_id
1 'polypeptide(L)'
;MDIGIKRGSGNRVLPVCYVENELTAASILATRMEEARLPAAPIWTDITTFDFSAWKGVEGIAGGYPCTPFAHNGKRLGTSDSRFIWTYIARGIETIRPIWCFFENVPTHLGSGFIEVSKDLFSLGYEVAATLVSAQEVGASHDRERLFVLAVERSALANANKIRNKKRVSNINETSRSGSYVDISYNYPPRPQSEDWRKIPANLQPSLPKSEFRRVVNGVGDRVALSRIDRITILGNGVVPNQAAYAWIELWNELSAVREGAFRV
;
A
#
# COMPACT_ATOMS: atom_id res chain seq x y z
N MET A 1 3.09 4.20 -0.24
CA MET A 1 2.86 2.84 0.29
C MET A 1 3.49 2.66 1.67
N ASP A 2 4.80 2.73 1.81
CA ASP A 2 5.57 2.42 3.04
C ASP A 2 5.10 3.15 4.28
N ILE A 3 4.85 4.47 4.18
CA ILE A 3 4.33 5.27 5.30
C ILE A 3 2.97 4.74 5.76
N GLY A 4 2.12 4.30 4.82
CA GLY A 4 0.83 3.74 5.13
C GLY A 4 0.94 2.39 5.85
N ILE A 5 1.75 1.48 5.32
CA ILE A 5 2.02 0.17 5.95
C ILE A 5 2.65 0.37 7.34
N LYS A 6 3.64 1.25 7.45
CA LYS A 6 4.26 1.58 8.74
C LYS A 6 3.23 2.04 9.77
N ARG A 7 2.30 2.92 9.39
CA ARG A 7 1.20 3.39 10.26
C ARG A 7 0.25 2.25 10.60
N GLY A 8 -0.25 1.52 9.60
CA GLY A 8 -1.19 0.42 9.78
C GLY A 8 -0.62 -0.75 10.59
N SER A 9 0.68 -1.00 10.50
CA SER A 9 1.37 -2.05 11.27
C SER A 9 1.81 -1.61 12.67
N GLY A 10 1.53 -0.38 13.10
CA GLY A 10 2.03 0.15 14.36
C GLY A 10 3.55 0.31 14.40
N ASN A 11 4.14 0.83 13.32
CA ASN A 11 5.59 1.06 13.13
C ASN A 11 6.47 -0.21 13.13
N ARG A 12 5.88 -1.39 12.90
CA ARG A 12 6.62 -2.68 12.92
C ARG A 12 7.24 -3.06 11.58
N VAL A 13 6.78 -2.45 10.48
CA VAL A 13 7.26 -2.73 9.13
C VAL A 13 8.15 -1.59 8.65
N LEU A 14 9.36 -1.93 8.19
CA LEU A 14 10.31 -0.99 7.61
C LEU A 14 10.77 -1.50 6.25
N PRO A 15 10.94 -0.61 5.25
CA PRO A 15 11.49 -0.99 3.96
C PRO A 15 12.99 -1.33 4.11
N VAL A 16 13.42 -2.38 3.42
CA VAL A 16 14.81 -2.84 3.38
C VAL A 16 15.42 -2.72 1.98
N CYS A 17 14.58 -2.57 0.95
CA CYS A 17 14.99 -2.36 -0.44
C CYS A 17 13.84 -1.72 -1.23
N TYR A 18 14.19 -0.96 -2.26
CA TYR A 18 13.26 -0.45 -3.25
C TYR A 18 13.63 -0.95 -4.65
N VAL A 19 12.63 -1.18 -5.47
CA VAL A 19 12.78 -1.40 -6.91
C VAL A 19 11.94 -0.35 -7.62
N GLU A 20 12.59 0.65 -8.25
CA GLU A 20 11.93 1.82 -8.84
C GLU A 20 12.68 2.27 -10.09
N ASN A 21 12.05 2.15 -11.26
CA ASN A 21 12.66 2.48 -12.53
C ASN A 21 12.44 3.94 -12.98
N GLU A 22 11.52 4.64 -12.35
CA GLU A 22 11.27 6.05 -12.66
C GLU A 22 12.26 6.91 -11.87
N LEU A 23 13.16 7.57 -12.60
CA LEU A 23 14.28 8.31 -11.99
C LEU A 23 13.83 9.40 -11.02
N THR A 24 12.72 10.05 -11.31
CA THR A 24 12.18 11.11 -10.45
C THR A 24 11.66 10.54 -9.13
N ALA A 25 10.97 9.40 -9.19
CA ALA A 25 10.51 8.70 -7.98
C ALA A 25 11.70 8.18 -7.16
N ALA A 26 12.69 7.59 -7.81
CA ALA A 26 13.92 7.14 -7.15
C ALA A 26 14.68 8.31 -6.48
N SER A 27 14.77 9.47 -7.12
CA SER A 27 15.39 10.67 -6.56
C SER A 27 14.64 11.17 -5.32
N ILE A 28 13.31 11.08 -5.31
CA ILE A 28 12.50 11.45 -4.14
C ILE A 28 12.77 10.48 -2.99
N LEU A 29 12.83 9.16 -3.25
CA LEU A 29 13.15 8.17 -2.24
C LEU A 29 14.53 8.47 -1.61
N ALA A 30 15.56 8.69 -2.44
CA ALA A 30 16.90 9.04 -1.97
C ALA A 30 16.89 10.31 -1.10
N THR A 31 16.25 11.37 -1.56
CA THR A 31 16.12 12.64 -0.79
C THR A 31 15.42 12.40 0.56
N ARG A 32 14.38 11.54 0.60
CA ARG A 32 13.70 11.24 1.87
C ARG A 32 14.55 10.41 2.84
N MET A 33 15.42 9.56 2.31
CA MET A 33 16.43 8.85 3.12
C MET A 33 17.48 9.81 3.67
N GLU A 34 18.00 10.74 2.85
CA GLU A 34 18.94 11.79 3.27
C GLU A 34 18.35 12.70 4.34
N GLU A 35 17.06 13.02 4.25
CA GLU A 35 16.30 13.78 5.24
C GLU A 35 15.94 12.96 6.50
N ALA A 36 16.37 11.70 6.61
CA ALA A 36 15.99 10.77 7.67
C ALA A 36 14.47 10.58 7.86
N ARG A 37 13.68 10.83 6.81
CA ARG A 37 12.22 10.60 6.80
C ARG A 37 11.87 9.18 6.42
N LEU A 38 12.76 8.50 5.70
CA LEU A 38 12.70 7.07 5.40
C LEU A 38 13.99 6.42 5.89
N PRO A 39 13.95 5.15 6.31
CA PRO A 39 15.16 4.37 6.56
C PRO A 39 16.02 4.30 5.31
N ALA A 40 17.33 4.35 5.48
CA ALA A 40 18.27 4.13 4.39
C ALA A 40 18.12 2.70 3.85
N ALA A 41 17.89 2.57 2.55
CA ALA A 41 17.73 1.28 1.87
C ALA A 41 18.23 1.40 0.41
N PRO A 42 18.81 0.35 -0.18
CA PRO A 42 19.23 0.39 -1.58
C PRO A 42 18.01 0.56 -2.51
N ILE A 43 18.23 1.25 -3.63
CA ILE A 43 17.26 1.41 -4.71
C ILE A 43 17.81 0.70 -5.94
N TRP A 44 17.07 -0.31 -6.42
CA TRP A 44 17.36 -0.98 -7.68
C TRP A 44 16.46 -0.41 -8.77
N THR A 45 16.98 -0.26 -10.00
CA THR A 45 16.26 0.48 -11.05
C THR A 45 15.48 -0.38 -12.02
N ASP A 46 15.73 -1.69 -12.08
CA ASP A 46 15.10 -2.57 -13.07
C ASP A 46 14.71 -3.91 -12.45
N ILE A 47 13.41 -4.15 -12.31
CA ILE A 47 12.87 -5.38 -11.76
C ILE A 47 13.27 -6.62 -12.59
N THR A 48 13.56 -6.46 -13.88
CA THR A 48 13.92 -7.56 -14.76
C THR A 48 15.30 -8.15 -14.44
N THR A 49 16.17 -7.34 -13.86
CA THR A 49 17.53 -7.69 -13.44
C THR A 49 17.71 -7.84 -11.94
N PHE A 50 16.60 -7.67 -11.18
CA PHE A 50 16.64 -7.76 -9.72
C PHE A 50 16.81 -9.20 -9.25
N ASP A 51 17.85 -9.45 -8.44
CA ASP A 51 18.08 -10.77 -7.85
C ASP A 51 17.25 -10.97 -6.59
N PHE A 52 16.07 -11.56 -6.78
CA PHE A 52 15.16 -11.88 -5.69
C PHE A 52 15.75 -12.89 -4.69
N SER A 53 16.72 -13.71 -5.10
CA SER A 53 17.28 -14.75 -4.24
C SER A 53 18.09 -14.19 -3.07
N ALA A 54 18.69 -13.02 -3.25
CA ALA A 54 19.42 -12.29 -2.23
C ALA A 54 18.50 -11.77 -1.09
N TRP A 55 17.18 -11.75 -1.31
CA TRP A 55 16.18 -11.19 -0.40
C TRP A 55 15.32 -12.25 0.31
N LYS A 56 15.75 -13.51 0.29
CA LYS A 56 15.10 -14.58 1.07
C LYS A 56 15.09 -14.22 2.55
N GLY A 57 13.94 -14.40 3.20
CA GLY A 57 13.73 -14.04 4.60
C GLY A 57 13.14 -12.64 4.81
N VAL A 58 12.94 -11.84 3.76
CA VAL A 58 12.14 -10.62 3.83
C VAL A 58 10.69 -11.01 4.07
N GLU A 59 10.07 -10.38 5.08
CA GLU A 59 8.72 -10.75 5.53
C GLU A 59 7.61 -10.28 4.60
N GLY A 60 7.85 -9.21 3.83
CA GLY A 60 6.80 -8.64 3.00
C GLY A 60 7.27 -8.00 1.71
N ILE A 61 6.40 -8.01 0.71
CA ILE A 61 6.54 -7.28 -0.55
C ILE A 61 5.38 -6.30 -0.65
N ALA A 62 5.67 -5.04 -0.97
CA ALA A 62 4.65 -4.02 -1.21
C ALA A 62 4.95 -3.22 -2.47
N GLY A 63 3.91 -2.83 -3.21
CA GLY A 63 4.09 -1.98 -4.38
C GLY A 63 2.81 -1.69 -5.15
N GLY A 64 2.91 -0.73 -6.09
CA GLY A 64 1.95 -0.53 -7.15
C GLY A 64 2.55 -0.99 -8.46
N TYR A 65 1.86 -1.78 -9.22
CA TYR A 65 2.28 -2.18 -10.56
C TYR A 65 1.37 -1.53 -11.62
N PRO A 66 1.89 -1.27 -12.84
CA PRO A 66 1.10 -0.62 -13.88
C PRO A 66 -0.16 -1.40 -14.21
N CYS A 67 -1.32 -0.72 -14.23
CA CYS A 67 -2.57 -1.27 -14.74
C CYS A 67 -2.71 -0.87 -16.21
N THR A 68 -2.14 -1.66 -17.11
CA THR A 68 -2.57 -1.61 -18.52
C THR A 68 -3.69 -2.62 -18.70
N PRO A 69 -4.75 -2.33 -19.49
CA PRO A 69 -5.80 -3.31 -19.74
C PRO A 69 -5.17 -4.60 -20.23
N PHE A 70 -5.53 -5.72 -19.60
CA PHE A 70 -5.23 -7.04 -20.13
C PHE A 70 -6.03 -7.20 -21.43
N ALA A 71 -5.55 -6.59 -22.50
CA ALA A 71 -6.18 -6.68 -23.79
C ALA A 71 -6.10 -8.12 -24.27
N HIS A 72 -7.25 -8.78 -24.35
CA HIS A 72 -7.41 -10.15 -24.88
C HIS A 72 -6.94 -10.28 -26.35
N ASN A 73 -6.60 -9.18 -27.02
CA ASN A 73 -6.15 -9.14 -28.40
C ASN A 73 -4.67 -8.77 -28.52
N GLY A 74 -3.83 -9.73 -28.30
CA GLY A 74 -2.68 -10.13 -29.12
C GLY A 74 -1.52 -9.20 -29.47
N LYS A 75 -1.50 -7.92 -29.10
CA LYS A 75 -0.31 -7.08 -29.33
C LYS A 75 0.53 -7.03 -28.05
N ARG A 76 1.61 -7.81 -28.04
CA ARG A 76 2.67 -7.71 -27.04
C ARG A 76 3.32 -6.32 -27.14
N LEU A 77 3.06 -5.44 -26.19
CA LEU A 77 3.62 -4.09 -26.11
C LEU A 77 5.06 -4.06 -25.50
N GLY A 78 5.75 -5.21 -25.50
CA GLY A 78 7.10 -5.32 -24.98
C GLY A 78 7.15 -5.11 -23.45
N THR A 79 8.20 -4.45 -22.98
CA THR A 79 8.46 -4.21 -21.54
C THR A 79 7.47 -3.28 -20.84
N SER A 80 6.62 -2.58 -21.59
CA SER A 80 5.55 -1.72 -21.06
C SER A 80 4.22 -2.46 -20.82
N ASP A 81 4.13 -3.76 -21.12
CA ASP A 81 2.96 -4.58 -20.81
C ASP A 81 2.92 -4.85 -19.29
N SER A 82 1.81 -4.51 -18.61
CA SER A 82 1.65 -4.72 -17.17
C SER A 82 1.73 -6.20 -16.78
N ARG A 83 1.35 -7.12 -17.68
CA ARG A 83 1.51 -8.57 -17.48
C ARG A 83 2.97 -8.94 -17.38
N PHE A 84 3.84 -8.20 -18.09
CA PHE A 84 5.27 -8.41 -18.03
C PHE A 84 5.80 -8.08 -16.62
N ILE A 85 5.45 -6.92 -16.05
CA ILE A 85 5.88 -6.51 -14.70
C ILE A 85 5.32 -7.45 -13.64
N TRP A 86 4.03 -7.83 -13.74
CA TRP A 86 3.43 -8.78 -12.80
C TRP A 86 4.15 -10.13 -12.79
N THR A 87 4.58 -10.63 -13.95
CA THR A 87 5.33 -11.89 -14.04
C THR A 87 6.62 -11.85 -13.20
N TYR A 88 7.34 -10.74 -13.21
CA TYR A 88 8.53 -10.58 -12.36
C TYR A 88 8.18 -10.49 -10.88
N ILE A 89 7.10 -9.79 -10.53
CA ILE A 89 6.60 -9.73 -9.15
C ILE A 89 6.22 -11.13 -8.65
N ALA A 90 5.45 -11.87 -9.42
CA ALA A 90 5.03 -13.23 -9.08
C ALA A 90 6.22 -14.18 -8.89
N ARG A 91 7.23 -14.10 -9.78
CA ARG A 91 8.49 -14.82 -9.63
C ARG A 91 9.26 -14.40 -8.38
N GLY A 92 9.26 -13.11 -8.04
CA GLY A 92 9.84 -12.60 -6.80
C GLY A 92 9.15 -13.18 -5.57
N ILE A 93 7.83 -13.22 -5.56
CA ILE A 93 7.04 -13.83 -4.49
C ILE A 93 7.35 -15.32 -4.35
N GLU A 94 7.42 -16.04 -5.46
CA GLU A 94 7.79 -17.46 -5.47
C GLU A 94 9.19 -17.69 -4.89
N THR A 95 10.14 -16.81 -5.21
CA THR A 95 11.55 -16.93 -4.79
C THR A 95 11.76 -16.54 -3.32
N ILE A 96 11.19 -15.42 -2.90
CA ILE A 96 11.34 -14.85 -1.55
C ILE A 96 10.46 -15.58 -0.54
N ARG A 97 9.24 -15.95 -0.96
CA ARG A 97 8.21 -16.53 -0.10
C ARG A 97 7.87 -15.66 1.10
N PRO A 98 7.52 -14.38 0.86
CA PRO A 98 7.20 -13.46 1.94
C PRO A 98 5.94 -13.91 2.70
N ILE A 99 5.83 -13.51 3.97
CA ILE A 99 4.65 -13.78 4.80
C ILE A 99 3.43 -13.06 4.24
N TRP A 100 3.63 -11.86 3.68
CA TRP A 100 2.57 -11.05 3.12
C TRP A 100 3.00 -10.29 1.86
N CYS A 101 2.03 -9.99 1.00
CA CYS A 101 2.18 -9.09 -0.13
C CYS A 101 1.07 -8.04 -0.07
N PHE A 102 1.40 -6.77 -0.29
CA PHE A 102 0.43 -5.68 -0.25
C PHE A 102 0.56 -4.79 -1.48
N PHE A 103 -0.49 -4.77 -2.30
CA PHE A 103 -0.48 -4.09 -3.58
C PHE A 103 -1.54 -2.98 -3.66
N GLU A 104 -1.24 -1.96 -4.45
CA GLU A 104 -2.19 -0.88 -4.81
C GLU A 104 -2.36 -0.82 -6.32
N ASN A 105 -3.57 -0.53 -6.74
CA ASN A 105 -3.89 -0.29 -8.15
C ASN A 105 -5.11 0.64 -8.29
N VAL A 106 -5.44 0.99 -9.54
CA VAL A 106 -6.65 1.75 -9.85
C VAL A 106 -7.90 0.86 -9.73
N PRO A 107 -9.10 1.42 -9.46
CA PRO A 107 -10.34 0.63 -9.32
C PRO A 107 -10.69 -0.22 -10.54
N THR A 108 -10.37 0.27 -11.73
CA THR A 108 -10.63 -0.45 -12.98
C THR A 108 -9.89 -1.77 -13.09
N HIS A 109 -8.86 -1.98 -12.28
CA HIS A 109 -8.12 -3.24 -12.22
C HIS A 109 -9.00 -4.43 -11.75
N LEU A 110 -10.03 -4.19 -10.96
CA LEU A 110 -11.01 -5.21 -10.58
C LEU A 110 -11.66 -5.90 -11.80
N GLY A 111 -11.95 -5.13 -12.85
CA GLY A 111 -12.53 -5.64 -14.09
C GLY A 111 -11.50 -6.12 -15.11
N SER A 112 -10.21 -5.83 -14.89
CA SER A 112 -9.15 -6.09 -15.89
C SER A 112 -7.83 -6.49 -15.23
N GLY A 113 -7.66 -7.80 -14.93
CA GLY A 113 -6.38 -8.35 -14.47
C GLY A 113 -6.32 -8.76 -13.00
N PHE A 114 -7.21 -8.26 -12.13
CA PHE A 114 -7.21 -8.64 -10.72
C PHE A 114 -7.46 -10.14 -10.51
N ILE A 115 -8.32 -10.74 -11.35
CA ILE A 115 -8.64 -12.18 -11.28
C ILE A 115 -7.38 -13.02 -11.54
N GLU A 116 -6.57 -12.64 -12.54
CA GLU A 116 -5.32 -13.30 -12.87
C GLU A 116 -4.30 -13.18 -11.74
N VAL A 117 -4.12 -11.96 -11.23
CA VAL A 117 -3.25 -11.69 -10.08
C VAL A 117 -3.66 -12.51 -8.85
N SER A 118 -4.96 -12.55 -8.55
CA SER A 118 -5.48 -13.33 -7.43
C SER A 118 -5.27 -14.84 -7.61
N LYS A 119 -5.45 -15.36 -8.83
CA LYS A 119 -5.20 -16.79 -9.15
C LYS A 119 -3.72 -17.13 -8.96
N ASP A 120 -2.82 -16.28 -9.42
CA ASP A 120 -1.38 -16.50 -9.27
C ASP A 120 -0.98 -16.51 -7.79
N LEU A 121 -1.44 -15.53 -7.01
CA LEU A 121 -1.20 -15.47 -5.57
C LEU A 121 -1.78 -16.70 -4.85
N PHE A 122 -3.01 -17.09 -5.20
CA PHE A 122 -3.64 -18.29 -4.65
C PHE A 122 -2.84 -19.55 -4.97
N SER A 123 -2.37 -19.68 -6.21
CA SER A 123 -1.55 -20.82 -6.67
C SER A 123 -0.20 -20.87 -5.96
N LEU A 124 0.37 -19.70 -5.62
CA LEU A 124 1.58 -19.57 -4.81
C LEU A 124 1.35 -19.86 -3.32
N GLY A 125 0.13 -20.12 -2.88
CA GLY A 125 -0.18 -20.52 -1.50
C GLY A 125 -0.62 -19.39 -0.58
N TYR A 126 -1.08 -18.27 -1.14
CA TYR A 126 -1.59 -17.13 -0.37
C TYR A 126 -3.12 -17.12 -0.29
N GLU A 127 -3.66 -16.62 0.79
CA GLU A 127 -5.04 -16.14 0.90
C GLU A 127 -5.05 -14.66 0.49
N VAL A 128 -6.07 -14.26 -0.28
CA VAL A 128 -6.14 -12.93 -0.87
C VAL A 128 -7.42 -12.24 -0.45
N ALA A 129 -7.30 -11.01 0.02
CA ALA A 129 -8.41 -10.09 0.25
C ALA A 129 -8.14 -8.77 -0.47
N ALA A 130 -9.20 -8.08 -0.88
CA ALA A 130 -9.08 -6.81 -1.59
C ALA A 130 -10.20 -5.85 -1.18
N THR A 131 -9.87 -4.56 -1.11
CA THR A 131 -10.84 -3.50 -0.79
C THR A 131 -10.61 -2.28 -1.66
N LEU A 132 -11.69 -1.55 -1.95
CA LEU A 132 -11.63 -0.22 -2.52
C LEU A 132 -11.69 0.80 -1.39
N VAL A 133 -10.75 1.73 -1.39
CA VAL A 133 -10.72 2.81 -0.39
C VAL A 133 -10.62 4.15 -1.11
N SER A 134 -11.52 5.08 -0.80
CA SER A 134 -11.41 6.45 -1.29
C SER A 134 -10.56 7.30 -0.34
N ALA A 135 -9.91 8.32 -0.90
CA ALA A 135 -9.15 9.26 -0.08
C ALA A 135 -10.07 10.05 0.88
N GLN A 136 -11.34 10.26 0.50
CA GLN A 136 -12.33 10.93 1.34
C GLN A 136 -12.69 10.11 2.59
N GLU A 137 -12.78 8.78 2.47
CA GLU A 137 -13.09 7.89 3.60
C GLU A 137 -12.06 7.99 4.72
N VAL A 138 -10.82 8.33 4.37
CA VAL A 138 -9.73 8.53 5.31
C VAL A 138 -9.44 10.01 5.61
N GLY A 139 -10.40 10.90 5.32
CA GLY A 139 -10.38 12.30 5.70
C GLY A 139 -9.70 13.26 4.71
N ALA A 140 -9.25 12.81 3.53
CA ALA A 140 -8.66 13.70 2.55
C ALA A 140 -9.73 14.60 1.88
N SER A 141 -9.29 15.78 1.42
CA SER A 141 -10.16 16.77 0.77
C SER A 141 -10.48 16.47 -0.69
N HIS A 142 -9.97 15.38 -1.24
CA HIS A 142 -10.15 15.00 -2.64
C HIS A 142 -10.66 13.56 -2.75
N ASP A 143 -11.44 13.31 -3.79
CA ASP A 143 -11.86 11.97 -4.15
C ASP A 143 -10.75 11.30 -4.98
N ARG A 144 -10.26 10.17 -4.46
CA ARG A 144 -9.29 9.30 -5.13
C ARG A 144 -9.52 7.88 -4.63
N GLU A 145 -10.26 7.11 -5.37
CA GLU A 145 -10.48 5.70 -5.06
C GLU A 145 -9.31 4.84 -5.55
N ARG A 146 -8.90 3.87 -4.74
CA ARG A 146 -7.84 2.91 -5.06
C ARG A 146 -8.20 1.52 -4.58
N LEU A 147 -7.79 0.54 -5.38
CA LEU A 147 -7.84 -0.86 -5.02
C LEU A 147 -6.61 -1.20 -4.19
N PHE A 148 -6.82 -1.79 -3.03
CA PHE A 148 -5.77 -2.39 -2.22
C PHE A 148 -5.99 -3.89 -2.14
N VAL A 149 -4.89 -4.65 -2.25
CA VAL A 149 -4.89 -6.11 -2.21
C VAL A 149 -3.90 -6.55 -1.16
N LEU A 150 -4.33 -7.37 -0.23
CA LEU A 150 -3.47 -8.05 0.74
C LEU A 150 -3.49 -9.55 0.46
N ALA A 151 -2.34 -10.13 0.28
CA ALA A 151 -2.16 -11.57 0.21
C ALA A 151 -1.29 -12.03 1.39
N VAL A 152 -1.74 -13.05 2.11
CA VAL A 152 -1.02 -13.57 3.28
C VAL A 152 -0.83 -15.06 3.11
N GLU A 153 0.38 -15.54 3.36
CA GLU A 153 0.77 -16.94 3.25
C GLU A 153 -0.08 -17.80 4.19
N ARG A 154 -0.65 -18.91 3.67
CA ARG A 154 -1.64 -19.73 4.39
C ARG A 154 -1.12 -20.30 5.69
N SER A 155 0.15 -20.71 5.74
CA SER A 155 0.75 -21.26 6.96
C SER A 155 0.90 -20.19 8.04
N ALA A 156 1.24 -18.97 7.66
CA ALA A 156 1.36 -17.84 8.58
C ALA A 156 0.01 -17.48 9.21
N LEU A 157 -1.08 -17.43 8.42
CA LEU A 157 -2.44 -17.24 8.93
C LEU A 157 -2.85 -18.35 9.91
N ALA A 158 -2.56 -19.61 9.56
CA ALA A 158 -2.88 -20.75 10.42
C ALA A 158 -2.14 -20.68 11.77
N ASN A 159 -0.87 -20.26 11.77
CA ASN A 159 -0.06 -20.11 12.96
C ASN A 159 -0.53 -18.94 13.83
N ALA A 160 -0.83 -17.80 13.25
CA ALA A 160 -1.35 -16.64 13.96
C ALA A 160 -2.66 -16.97 14.69
N ASN A 161 -3.57 -17.71 14.06
CA ASN A 161 -4.82 -18.14 14.65
C ASN A 161 -4.61 -19.16 15.80
N LYS A 162 -3.65 -20.08 15.69
CA LYS A 162 -3.29 -21.00 16.79
C LYS A 162 -2.79 -20.26 18.02
N ILE A 163 -1.96 -19.22 17.83
CA ILE A 163 -1.43 -18.40 18.93
C ILE A 163 -2.56 -17.60 19.58
N ARG A 164 -3.46 -17.00 18.77
CA ARG A 164 -4.61 -16.24 19.27
C ARG A 164 -5.58 -17.12 20.06
N ASN A 165 -5.87 -18.31 19.56
CA ASN A 165 -6.74 -19.26 20.25
C ASN A 165 -6.12 -19.76 21.58
N LYS A 166 -4.80 -20.03 21.63
CA LYS A 166 -4.12 -20.34 22.90
C LYS A 166 -4.24 -19.21 23.92
N LYS A 167 -4.07 -17.94 23.51
CA LYS A 167 -4.25 -16.79 24.40
C LYS A 167 -5.71 -16.60 24.86
N ARG A 168 -6.71 -16.90 24.00
CA ARG A 168 -8.13 -16.85 24.38
C ARG A 168 -8.49 -17.91 25.44
N VAL A 169 -7.91 -19.09 25.36
CA VAL A 169 -8.14 -20.17 26.36
C VAL A 169 -7.49 -19.83 27.69
N SER A 170 -6.39 -19.08 27.73
CA SER A 170 -5.71 -18.66 28.95
C SER A 170 -6.32 -17.40 29.60
N ASN A 171 -7.12 -16.59 28.90
CA ASN A 171 -7.63 -15.30 29.34
C ASN A 171 -9.17 -15.26 29.33
N ILE A 172 -9.84 -16.24 29.96
CA ILE A 172 -11.31 -16.20 30.13
C ILE A 172 -11.78 -15.10 31.11
N ASN A 173 -10.88 -14.35 31.73
CA ASN A 173 -11.22 -13.37 32.79
C ASN A 173 -10.88 -11.92 32.52
N GLU A 174 -10.57 -11.50 31.32
CA GLU A 174 -10.39 -10.05 31.06
C GLU A 174 -11.08 -9.60 29.76
N THR A 175 -12.25 -9.01 29.95
CA THR A 175 -12.92 -8.14 28.97
C THR A 175 -12.10 -6.87 28.78
N SER A 176 -11.34 -6.80 27.72
CA SER A 176 -10.82 -5.53 27.21
C SER A 176 -10.71 -5.61 25.69
N ARG A 177 -11.78 -5.17 25.02
CA ARG A 177 -11.74 -4.76 23.62
C ARG A 177 -11.02 -3.42 23.55
N SER A 178 -9.71 -3.43 23.53
CA SER A 178 -8.94 -2.29 23.03
C SER A 178 -8.28 -2.70 21.74
N GLY A 179 -9.05 -2.75 20.65
CA GLY A 179 -8.49 -2.49 19.34
C GLY A 179 -7.98 -1.07 19.38
N SER A 180 -6.67 -0.86 19.39
CA SER A 180 -6.11 0.47 19.20
C SER A 180 -6.47 0.89 17.78
N TYR A 181 -7.58 1.60 17.64
CA TYR A 181 -7.84 2.42 16.47
C TYR A 181 -6.66 3.38 16.39
N VAL A 182 -5.80 3.20 15.40
CA VAL A 182 -4.86 4.26 15.04
C VAL A 182 -5.75 5.40 14.58
N ASP A 183 -5.77 6.49 15.33
CA ASP A 183 -6.50 7.69 14.96
C ASP A 183 -5.86 8.27 13.70
N ILE A 184 -6.47 7.97 12.55
CA ILE A 184 -5.99 8.36 11.24
C ILE A 184 -6.44 9.81 10.91
N SER A 185 -7.30 10.38 11.74
CA SER A 185 -8.01 11.63 11.47
C SER A 185 -7.16 12.89 11.49
N TYR A 186 -5.93 12.85 12.05
CA TYR A 186 -5.16 14.07 12.35
C TYR A 186 -4.24 14.60 11.23
N ASN A 187 -4.18 14.02 10.05
CA ASN A 187 -3.15 14.38 9.07
C ASN A 187 -3.66 15.01 7.77
N TYR A 188 -4.95 15.30 7.66
CA TYR A 188 -5.49 15.96 6.47
C TYR A 188 -6.30 17.20 6.85
N PRO A 189 -6.24 18.24 6.02
CA PRO A 189 -7.16 19.35 6.16
C PRO A 189 -8.58 18.84 6.00
N PRO A 190 -9.56 19.44 6.71
CA PRO A 190 -10.96 19.08 6.59
C PRO A 190 -11.45 19.13 5.14
N ARG A 191 -12.53 18.42 4.83
CA ARG A 191 -13.16 18.51 3.51
C ARG A 191 -13.50 19.99 3.19
N PRO A 192 -13.47 20.42 1.93
CA PRO A 192 -13.69 21.83 1.56
C PRO A 192 -14.97 22.45 2.13
N GLN A 193 -15.99 21.62 2.42
CA GLN A 193 -17.30 22.07 2.97
C GLN A 193 -17.47 21.74 4.46
N SER A 194 -16.44 21.22 5.13
CA SER A 194 -16.52 20.85 6.55
C SER A 194 -16.51 22.11 7.43
N GLU A 195 -17.35 22.11 8.47
CA GLU A 195 -17.31 23.13 9.53
C GLU A 195 -16.02 23.08 10.37
N ASP A 196 -15.26 21.98 10.28
CA ASP A 196 -14.00 21.81 10.99
C ASP A 196 -12.91 22.79 10.55
N TRP A 197 -13.06 23.43 9.39
CA TRP A 197 -12.18 24.55 8.98
C TRP A 197 -12.17 25.69 10.00
N ARG A 198 -13.26 25.89 10.73
CA ARG A 198 -13.34 26.90 11.79
C ARG A 198 -12.45 26.61 12.99
N LYS A 199 -12.04 25.35 13.16
CA LYS A 199 -11.16 24.90 14.25
C LYS A 199 -9.67 25.05 13.89
N ILE A 200 -9.37 25.29 12.62
CA ILE A 200 -8.00 25.45 12.13
C ILE A 200 -7.63 26.93 12.20
N PRO A 201 -6.48 27.30 12.79
CA PRO A 201 -6.00 28.68 12.79
C PRO A 201 -5.94 29.25 11.37
N ALA A 202 -6.37 30.51 11.20
CA ALA A 202 -6.52 31.15 9.88
C ALA A 202 -5.22 31.15 9.05
N ASN A 203 -4.07 31.20 9.70
CA ASN A 203 -2.74 31.11 9.06
C ASN A 203 -2.39 29.71 8.54
N LEU A 204 -3.14 28.67 8.93
CA LEU A 204 -2.97 27.30 8.46
C LEU A 204 -4.08 26.89 7.49
N GLN A 205 -5.09 27.74 7.30
CA GLN A 205 -6.11 27.51 6.29
C GLN A 205 -5.53 27.81 4.91
N PRO A 206 -5.74 26.92 3.93
CA PRO A 206 -5.24 27.19 2.59
C PRO A 206 -6.02 28.33 1.95
N SER A 207 -5.37 29.47 1.83
CA SER A 207 -5.84 30.61 1.02
C SER A 207 -5.43 30.52 -0.45
N LEU A 208 -4.84 29.39 -0.84
CA LEU A 208 -4.15 29.22 -2.12
C LEU A 208 -5.09 28.72 -3.23
N PRO A 209 -4.93 29.22 -4.48
CA PRO A 209 -5.58 28.66 -5.65
C PRO A 209 -5.28 27.14 -5.78
N LYS A 210 -6.22 26.37 -6.34
CA LYS A 210 -6.05 24.91 -6.54
C LYS A 210 -4.69 24.49 -7.13
N SER A 211 -4.08 25.34 -7.95
CA SER A 211 -2.75 25.10 -8.54
C SER A 211 -1.60 25.19 -7.55
N GLU A 212 -1.74 25.98 -6.49
CA GLU A 212 -0.72 26.11 -5.44
C GLU A 212 -0.96 25.16 -4.27
N PHE A 213 -2.22 24.82 -3.99
CA PHE A 213 -2.59 23.79 -3.03
C PHE A 213 -1.95 22.43 -3.37
N ARG A 214 -1.81 22.12 -4.65
CA ARG A 214 -1.09 20.91 -5.12
C ARG A 214 0.40 20.89 -4.77
N ARG A 215 1.01 22.02 -4.43
CA ARG A 215 2.42 22.07 -4.00
C ARG A 215 2.64 21.63 -2.55
N VAL A 216 1.66 21.85 -1.70
CA VAL A 216 1.83 21.72 -0.24
C VAL A 216 1.44 20.32 0.25
N VAL A 217 0.53 19.64 -0.45
CA VAL A 217 -0.25 18.55 0.14
C VAL A 217 0.48 17.22 0.24
N ASN A 218 1.60 16.96 -0.45
CA ASN A 218 2.07 15.57 -0.53
C ASN A 218 3.54 15.28 -0.26
N GLY A 219 4.19 16.09 0.52
CA GLY A 219 5.52 15.70 1.01
C GLY A 219 6.58 15.46 -0.09
N VAL A 220 6.32 15.89 -1.32
CA VAL A 220 7.37 16.07 -2.34
C VAL A 220 8.13 17.33 -1.94
N GLY A 221 9.31 17.16 -1.32
CA GLY A 221 10.05 18.23 -0.74
C GLY A 221 10.45 19.31 -1.74
N ASP A 222 10.58 20.54 -1.26
CA ASP A 222 11.03 21.69 -2.05
C ASP A 222 12.47 21.55 -2.59
N ARG A 223 13.20 20.54 -2.12
CA ARG A 223 14.61 20.28 -2.49
C ARG A 223 14.80 19.48 -3.77
N VAL A 224 13.76 18.86 -4.30
CA VAL A 224 13.85 18.17 -5.59
C VAL A 224 13.40 19.13 -6.68
N ALA A 225 14.31 19.50 -7.57
CA ALA A 225 14.04 20.36 -8.71
C ALA A 225 13.22 19.60 -9.77
N LEU A 226 11.92 19.49 -9.55
CA LEU A 226 10.97 18.80 -10.43
C LEU A 226 10.23 19.77 -11.33
N SER A 227 10.05 19.41 -12.59
CA SER A 227 9.12 20.10 -13.47
C SER A 227 7.69 20.00 -12.94
N ARG A 228 6.79 20.89 -13.41
CA ARG A 228 5.36 20.81 -13.06
C ARG A 228 4.73 19.48 -13.49
N ILE A 229 5.15 18.94 -14.63
CA ILE A 229 4.64 17.67 -15.18
C ILE A 229 5.08 16.52 -14.30
N ASP A 230 6.36 16.45 -13.92
CA ASP A 230 6.87 15.40 -13.04
C ASP A 230 6.15 15.39 -11.69
N ARG A 231 5.92 16.57 -11.10
CA ARG A 231 5.16 16.70 -9.85
C ARG A 231 3.74 16.17 -9.97
N ILE A 232 3.04 16.49 -11.07
CA ILE A 232 1.68 15.99 -11.30
C ILE A 232 1.69 14.47 -11.49
N THR A 233 2.64 13.94 -12.25
CA THR A 233 2.79 12.50 -12.49
C THR A 233 3.05 11.73 -11.19
N ILE A 234 4.00 12.19 -10.39
CA ILE A 234 4.34 11.56 -9.11
C ILE A 234 3.17 11.61 -8.13
N LEU A 235 2.46 12.74 -8.04
CA LEU A 235 1.26 12.87 -7.21
C LEU A 235 0.13 11.98 -7.72
N GLY A 236 0.02 11.83 -9.05
CA GLY A 236 -0.92 10.93 -9.69
C GLY A 236 -0.65 9.46 -9.40
N ASN A 237 0.62 9.06 -9.38
CA ASN A 237 1.07 7.69 -9.12
C ASN A 237 1.29 7.41 -7.62
N GLY A 238 1.34 8.45 -6.79
CA GLY A 238 1.57 8.29 -5.36
C GLY A 238 0.38 7.66 -4.63
N VAL A 239 0.67 6.90 -3.58
CA VAL A 239 -0.34 6.33 -2.69
C VAL A 239 -0.61 7.30 -1.54
N VAL A 240 -1.87 7.56 -1.24
CA VAL A 240 -2.26 8.31 -0.04
C VAL A 240 -1.98 7.45 1.20
N PRO A 241 -1.06 7.86 2.11
CA PRO A 241 -0.62 6.99 3.19
C PRO A 241 -1.75 6.48 4.10
N ASN A 242 -2.77 7.31 4.34
CA ASN A 242 -3.89 6.91 5.18
C ASN A 242 -4.82 5.89 4.50
N GLN A 243 -5.00 5.95 3.16
CA GLN A 243 -5.72 4.89 2.44
C GLN A 243 -5.00 3.54 2.62
N ALA A 244 -3.67 3.53 2.43
CA ALA A 244 -2.89 2.31 2.59
C ALA A 244 -2.90 1.80 4.04
N ALA A 245 -2.86 2.70 5.05
CA ALA A 245 -2.95 2.32 6.45
C ALA A 245 -4.32 1.72 6.81
N TYR A 246 -5.40 2.33 6.34
CA TYR A 246 -6.75 1.85 6.54
C TYR A 246 -6.95 0.48 5.88
N ALA A 247 -6.62 0.36 4.59
CA ALA A 247 -6.72 -0.88 3.85
C ALA A 247 -5.89 -2.01 4.47
N TRP A 248 -4.68 -1.70 4.95
CA TRP A 248 -3.83 -2.65 5.66
C TRP A 248 -4.53 -3.26 6.88
N ILE A 249 -5.09 -2.40 7.75
CA ILE A 249 -5.76 -2.85 8.97
C ILE A 249 -7.01 -3.67 8.63
N GLU A 250 -7.83 -3.18 7.70
CA GLU A 250 -9.09 -3.80 7.32
C GLU A 250 -8.89 -5.19 6.71
N LEU A 251 -8.00 -5.29 5.73
CA LEU A 251 -7.73 -6.56 5.04
C LEU A 251 -7.06 -7.60 5.96
N TRP A 252 -6.20 -7.19 6.89
CA TRP A 252 -5.68 -8.09 7.93
C TRP A 252 -6.79 -8.62 8.83
N ASN A 253 -7.73 -7.77 9.23
CA ASN A 253 -8.87 -8.19 10.04
C ASN A 253 -9.77 -9.17 9.27
N GLU A 254 -10.05 -8.89 8.01
CA GLU A 254 -10.84 -9.76 7.13
C GLU A 254 -10.19 -11.15 7.01
N LEU A 255 -8.93 -11.23 6.56
CA LEU A 255 -8.23 -12.50 6.41
C LEU A 255 -8.10 -13.29 7.73
N SER A 256 -8.03 -12.58 8.85
CA SER A 256 -8.00 -13.21 10.16
C SER A 256 -9.36 -13.74 10.61
N ALA A 257 -10.47 -13.13 10.17
CA ALA A 257 -11.83 -13.49 10.55
C ALA A 257 -12.41 -14.65 9.70
N VAL A 258 -12.07 -14.72 8.41
CA VAL A 258 -12.63 -15.71 7.45
C VAL A 258 -12.45 -17.16 7.93
N ARG A 259 -11.41 -17.48 8.69
CA ARG A 259 -11.20 -18.83 9.22
C ARG A 259 -11.94 -19.14 10.53
N GLU A 260 -12.52 -18.16 11.20
CA GLU A 260 -13.38 -18.43 12.38
C GLU A 260 -14.77 -18.92 11.96
N GLY A 261 -15.25 -18.60 10.76
CA GLY A 261 -16.56 -19.01 10.21
C GLY A 261 -16.58 -20.35 9.47
N ALA A 262 -15.43 -20.85 9.01
CA ALA A 262 -15.34 -22.04 8.14
C ALA A 262 -15.47 -23.39 8.89
N PHE A 263 -15.69 -23.41 10.20
CA PHE A 263 -15.89 -24.59 11.03
C PHE A 263 -17.24 -24.60 11.77
N ARG A 264 -18.28 -24.04 11.18
CA ARG A 264 -19.66 -24.28 11.63
C ARG A 264 -20.47 -24.85 10.48
N VAL A 265 -20.31 -26.12 10.26
CA VAL A 265 -21.31 -27.01 9.67
C VAL A 265 -21.44 -28.19 10.60
#